data_7c154384f6bce57d36bee869732ff971
#
_entry.id   7c154384f6bce57d36bee869732ff971
#
_cell.length_a   1.000
_cell.length_b   1.000
_cell.length_c   1.000
_cell.angle_alpha   90.00
_cell.angle_beta   90.00
_cell.angle_gamma   90.00
#
_symmetry.space_group_name_H-M   'P 1'
#
loop_
_entity.id
_entity.type
_entity.pdbx_description
1 polymer ?
#
loop_
_entity_poly.entity_id
_entity_poly.type
_entity_poly.pdbx_seq_one_letter_code
_entity_poly.pdbx_strand_id
1 'polypeptide(L)'
;VMALTNVILVYALIFGKFGLPEMGIKGAAIASVLAEASSILFFLIYTYISVDLKKYGLNRLRSFDPALLMRILSISCFTMLQYFLSMATWFVFFVAVERLGQRELAIANIVRSIYVVLLIPVNALATTTNSLVSNAIGAGGIQYVMPLINKIARFSFFIMLGLVGLSVLFPQFLLSVYTSEAALITESVPSVYVICCAMLIASVANVVFNGISGTGNTQAALLLETITIIIYGSYIIFIGMWLKAPIEICFTIEIVYYSLLLITSYIYLKKAKWQNKKI
;
A
#
# COMPACT_ATOMS: atom_id res chain seq x y z
N VAL A 1 -3.92 17.04 -9.90
CA VAL A 1 -2.96 18.14 -10.05
C VAL A 1 -1.54 17.60 -9.96
N MET A 2 -1.09 17.07 -8.82
CA MET A 2 0.28 16.59 -8.59
C MET A 2 0.81 15.67 -9.71
N ALA A 3 0.08 14.59 -10.06
CA ALA A 3 0.53 13.64 -11.08
C ALA A 3 0.68 14.31 -12.46
N LEU A 4 -0.27 15.14 -12.86
CA LEU A 4 -0.21 15.84 -14.14
C LEU A 4 0.98 16.83 -14.19
N THR A 5 1.15 17.61 -13.13
CA THR A 5 2.29 18.53 -13.01
C THR A 5 3.62 17.78 -13.02
N ASN A 6 3.70 16.63 -12.32
CA ASN A 6 4.89 15.79 -12.31
C ASN A 6 5.25 15.29 -13.71
N VAL A 7 4.30 14.71 -14.45
CA VAL A 7 4.54 14.19 -15.81
C VAL A 7 5.05 15.30 -16.75
N ILE A 8 4.41 16.47 -16.71
CA ILE A 8 4.83 17.60 -17.55
C ILE A 8 6.22 18.09 -17.20
N LEU A 9 6.50 18.32 -15.89
CA LEU A 9 7.78 18.84 -15.45
C LEU A 9 8.93 17.82 -15.60
N VAL A 10 8.67 16.54 -15.35
CA VAL A 10 9.65 15.45 -15.56
C VAL A 10 10.05 15.43 -17.02
N TYR A 11 9.08 15.43 -17.96
CA TYR A 11 9.38 15.44 -19.38
C TYR A 11 10.16 16.69 -19.79
N ALA A 12 9.76 17.86 -19.28
CA ALA A 12 10.39 19.13 -19.62
C ALA A 12 11.84 19.25 -19.11
N LEU A 13 12.08 18.87 -17.84
CA LEU A 13 13.37 19.06 -17.17
C LEU A 13 14.36 17.90 -17.44
N ILE A 14 13.88 16.69 -17.70
CA ILE A 14 14.80 15.60 -18.07
C ILE A 14 15.33 15.82 -19.47
N PHE A 15 14.46 16.15 -20.45
CA PHE A 15 14.79 16.21 -21.87
C PHE A 15 15.06 17.62 -22.39
N GLY A 16 15.07 18.63 -21.52
CA GLY A 16 15.32 20.02 -21.94
C GLY A 16 14.27 20.57 -22.90
N LYS A 17 12.98 20.22 -22.71
CA LYS A 17 11.88 20.70 -23.55
C LYS A 17 11.25 21.98 -22.99
N PHE A 18 10.45 22.64 -23.83
CA PHE A 18 9.78 23.92 -23.49
C PHE A 18 10.73 25.05 -23.09
N GLY A 19 11.98 25.06 -23.59
CA GLY A 19 12.97 26.11 -23.30
C GLY A 19 13.66 25.96 -21.95
N LEU A 20 13.46 24.82 -21.26
CA LEU A 20 14.17 24.50 -20.02
C LEU A 20 15.47 23.75 -20.30
N PRO A 21 16.50 23.88 -19.42
CA PRO A 21 17.75 23.16 -19.58
C PRO A 21 17.56 21.65 -19.38
N GLU A 22 18.30 20.84 -20.13
CA GLU A 22 18.37 19.41 -19.93
C GLU A 22 19.13 19.09 -18.64
N MET A 23 18.44 18.57 -17.64
CA MET A 23 18.98 18.33 -16.29
C MET A 23 19.08 16.84 -15.93
N GLY A 24 18.55 15.94 -16.79
CA GLY A 24 18.57 14.50 -16.54
C GLY A 24 17.94 14.13 -15.18
N ILE A 25 18.66 13.31 -14.38
CA ILE A 25 18.19 12.84 -13.06
C ILE A 25 17.91 13.99 -12.08
N LYS A 26 18.71 15.08 -12.12
CA LYS A 26 18.46 16.27 -11.29
C LYS A 26 17.13 16.92 -11.65
N GLY A 27 16.80 16.96 -12.95
CA GLY A 27 15.52 17.45 -13.46
C GLY A 27 14.35 16.66 -12.92
N ALA A 28 14.46 15.33 -12.85
CA ALA A 28 13.43 14.46 -12.27
C ALA A 28 13.19 14.77 -10.78
N ALA A 29 14.25 14.97 -10.00
CA ALA A 29 14.13 15.29 -8.58
C ALA A 29 13.45 16.66 -8.37
N ILE A 30 13.86 17.69 -9.12
CA ILE A 30 13.25 19.02 -9.06
C ILE A 30 11.78 18.98 -9.48
N ALA A 31 11.45 18.24 -10.55
CA ALA A 31 10.09 18.07 -11.02
C ALA A 31 9.18 17.47 -9.94
N SER A 32 9.67 16.47 -9.20
CA SER A 32 8.91 15.85 -8.11
C SER A 32 8.62 16.83 -6.97
N VAL A 33 9.62 17.61 -6.55
CA VAL A 33 9.45 18.63 -5.51
C VAL A 33 8.46 19.71 -5.96
N LEU A 34 8.55 20.18 -7.20
CA LEU A 34 7.63 21.20 -7.74
C LEU A 34 6.20 20.65 -7.88
N ALA A 35 6.05 19.39 -8.25
CA ALA A 35 4.74 18.73 -8.33
C ALA A 35 4.08 18.60 -6.94
N GLU A 36 4.84 18.26 -5.90
CA GLU A 36 4.33 18.26 -4.53
C GLU A 36 3.97 19.67 -4.05
N ALA A 37 4.82 20.65 -4.31
CA ALA A 37 4.52 22.05 -3.99
C ALA A 37 3.25 22.53 -4.69
N SER A 38 3.03 22.18 -5.95
CA SER A 38 1.80 22.50 -6.69
C SER A 38 0.56 21.86 -6.06
N SER A 39 0.70 20.64 -5.54
CA SER A 39 -0.38 19.96 -4.82
C SER A 39 -0.75 20.68 -3.52
N ILE A 40 0.24 21.09 -2.75
CA ILE A 40 0.04 21.86 -1.51
C ILE A 40 -0.68 23.17 -1.84
N LEU A 41 -0.20 23.90 -2.85
CA LEU A 41 -0.82 25.16 -3.28
C LEU A 41 -2.28 24.96 -3.71
N PHE A 42 -2.55 23.91 -4.48
CA PHE A 42 -3.91 23.56 -4.89
C PHE A 42 -4.81 23.28 -3.68
N PHE A 43 -4.33 22.49 -2.70
CA PHE A 43 -5.10 22.21 -1.50
C PHE A 43 -5.36 23.46 -0.65
N LEU A 44 -4.39 24.36 -0.53
CA LEU A 44 -4.57 25.63 0.18
C LEU A 44 -5.64 26.50 -0.47
N ILE A 45 -5.57 26.65 -1.80
CA ILE A 45 -6.56 27.43 -2.57
C ILE A 45 -7.94 26.77 -2.48
N TYR A 46 -8.02 25.46 -2.68
CA TYR A 46 -9.28 24.73 -2.59
C TYR A 46 -9.91 24.85 -1.18
N THR A 47 -9.12 24.68 -0.15
CA THR A 47 -9.58 24.82 1.24
C THR A 47 -10.10 26.24 1.51
N TYR A 48 -9.38 27.25 1.04
CA TYR A 48 -9.80 28.64 1.22
C TYR A 48 -11.12 28.97 0.51
N ILE A 49 -11.36 28.41 -0.69
CA ILE A 49 -12.55 28.67 -1.48
C ILE A 49 -13.74 27.81 -1.07
N SER A 50 -13.51 26.51 -0.78
CA SER A 50 -14.59 25.52 -0.67
C SER A 50 -14.92 25.13 0.77
N VAL A 51 -14.06 25.43 1.75
CA VAL A 51 -14.24 25.03 3.14
C VAL A 51 -14.63 26.23 3.99
N ASP A 52 -15.67 26.09 4.80
CA ASP A 52 -16.01 27.12 5.80
C ASP A 52 -14.97 27.12 6.93
N LEU A 53 -13.98 27.99 6.77
CA LEU A 53 -12.86 28.13 7.72
C LEU A 53 -13.32 28.51 9.12
N LYS A 54 -14.45 29.24 9.26
CA LYS A 54 -15.01 29.65 10.55
C LYS A 54 -15.64 28.47 11.27
N LYS A 55 -16.38 27.62 10.55
CA LYS A 55 -17.03 26.42 11.08
C LYS A 55 -16.02 25.42 11.66
N TYR A 56 -14.88 25.24 11.01
CA TYR A 56 -13.83 24.34 11.47
C TYR A 56 -12.74 25.02 12.31
N GLY A 57 -12.87 26.31 12.56
CA GLY A 57 -11.93 27.06 13.39
C GLY A 57 -10.52 27.19 12.82
N LEU A 58 -10.36 27.01 11.51
CA LEU A 58 -9.07 27.09 10.82
C LEU A 58 -8.48 28.50 10.78
N ASN A 59 -9.30 29.52 11.00
CA ASN A 59 -8.87 30.94 11.08
C ASN A 59 -8.30 31.29 12.45
N ARG A 60 -8.42 30.40 13.45
CA ARG A 60 -7.96 30.69 14.82
C ARG A 60 -6.79 29.75 15.10
N LEU A 61 -5.60 30.31 15.13
CA LEU A 61 -4.44 29.62 15.72
C LEU A 61 -4.74 29.45 17.22
N ARG A 62 -5.29 28.29 17.59
CA ARG A 62 -5.44 27.93 19.00
C ARG A 62 -4.08 27.70 19.62
N SER A 63 -4.00 27.94 20.93
CA SER A 63 -2.82 27.58 21.72
C SER A 63 -2.44 26.12 21.46
N PHE A 64 -1.16 25.87 21.29
CA PHE A 64 -0.59 24.54 21.13
C PHE A 64 -0.94 23.70 22.37
N ASP A 65 -1.57 22.54 22.15
CA ASP A 65 -1.91 21.58 23.19
C ASP A 65 -0.94 20.37 23.15
N PRO A 66 0.08 20.35 24.06
CA PRO A 66 1.06 19.28 24.08
C PRO A 66 0.44 17.91 24.46
N ALA A 67 -0.63 17.89 25.27
CA ALA A 67 -1.27 16.67 25.69
C ALA A 67 -2.00 15.99 24.52
N LEU A 68 -2.71 16.78 23.70
CA LEU A 68 -3.33 16.30 22.47
C LEU A 68 -2.29 15.80 21.47
N LEU A 69 -1.18 16.54 21.29
CA LEU A 69 -0.10 16.11 20.41
C LEU A 69 0.48 14.77 20.85
N MET A 70 0.78 14.61 22.15
CA MET A 70 1.35 13.37 22.69
C MET A 70 0.39 12.19 22.50
N ARG A 71 -0.92 12.41 22.65
CA ARG A 71 -1.95 11.39 22.38
C ARG A 71 -1.96 10.96 20.92
N ILE A 72 -1.89 11.92 19.99
CA ILE A 72 -1.82 11.64 18.55
C ILE A 72 -0.54 10.88 18.23
N LEU A 73 0.61 11.32 18.73
CA LEU A 73 1.90 10.68 18.50
C LEU A 73 1.93 9.24 19.05
N SER A 74 1.34 8.99 20.22
CA SER A 74 1.29 7.63 20.79
C SER A 74 0.53 6.64 19.91
N ILE A 75 -0.54 7.08 19.23
CA ILE A 75 -1.30 6.26 18.27
C ILE A 75 -0.51 6.11 16.96
N SER A 76 0.05 7.20 16.47
CA SER A 76 0.78 7.24 15.18
C SER A 76 2.08 6.45 15.22
N CYS A 77 2.76 6.39 16.37
CA CYS A 77 4.01 5.65 16.54
C CYS A 77 3.86 4.16 16.18
N PHE A 78 2.78 3.52 16.61
CA PHE A 78 2.51 2.12 16.27
C PHE A 78 2.27 1.94 14.77
N THR A 79 1.58 2.87 14.13
CA THR A 79 1.35 2.85 12.68
C THR A 79 2.65 3.11 11.91
N MET A 80 3.50 4.03 12.38
CA MET A 80 4.82 4.27 11.76
C MET A 80 5.71 3.02 11.86
N LEU A 81 5.76 2.37 13.03
CA LEU A 81 6.53 1.15 13.22
C LEU A 81 6.01 0.01 12.32
N GLN A 82 4.70 -0.08 12.18
CA GLN A 82 4.04 -1.02 11.26
C GLN A 82 4.50 -0.83 9.82
N TYR A 83 4.43 0.39 9.28
CA TYR A 83 4.91 0.67 7.93
C TYR A 83 6.40 0.42 7.74
N PHE A 84 7.20 0.74 8.73
CA PHE A 84 8.64 0.45 8.71
C PHE A 84 8.91 -1.05 8.62
N LEU A 85 8.24 -1.86 9.44
CA LEU A 85 8.37 -3.32 9.41
C LEU A 85 7.90 -3.91 8.07
N SER A 86 6.79 -3.42 7.53
CA SER A 86 6.29 -3.82 6.21
C SER A 86 7.31 -3.53 5.09
N MET A 87 7.94 -2.35 5.11
CA MET A 87 9.01 -2.03 4.17
C MET A 87 10.25 -2.91 4.35
N ALA A 88 10.66 -3.16 5.59
CA ALA A 88 11.79 -4.01 5.91
C ALA A 88 11.58 -5.46 5.40
N THR A 89 10.34 -5.94 5.40
CA THR A 89 9.97 -7.26 4.89
C THR A 89 10.28 -7.40 3.40
N TRP A 90 9.96 -6.38 2.59
CA TRP A 90 10.32 -6.34 1.18
C TRP A 90 11.84 -6.34 0.96
N PHE A 91 12.57 -5.64 1.80
CA PHE A 91 14.04 -5.65 1.73
C PHE A 91 14.59 -7.06 1.97
N VAL A 92 14.09 -7.78 2.97
CA VAL A 92 14.48 -9.17 3.24
C VAL A 92 14.17 -10.09 2.06
N PHE A 93 13.03 -9.91 1.40
CA PHE A 93 12.68 -10.65 0.20
C PHE A 93 13.71 -10.45 -0.91
N PHE A 94 14.07 -9.19 -1.21
CA PHE A 94 15.04 -8.90 -2.26
C PHE A 94 16.45 -9.42 -1.95
N VAL A 95 16.88 -9.34 -0.69
CA VAL A 95 18.17 -9.93 -0.25
C VAL A 95 18.17 -11.46 -0.43
N ALA A 96 17.05 -12.12 -0.20
CA ALA A 96 16.93 -13.55 -0.42
C ALA A 96 16.97 -13.91 -1.92
N VAL A 97 16.25 -13.14 -2.75
CA VAL A 97 16.20 -13.34 -4.21
C VAL A 97 17.54 -13.03 -4.87
N GLU A 98 18.27 -12.01 -4.41
CA GLU A 98 19.60 -11.68 -4.91
C GLU A 98 20.58 -12.86 -4.79
N ARG A 99 20.45 -13.70 -3.76
CA ARG A 99 21.25 -14.91 -3.58
C ARG A 99 20.90 -16.04 -4.54
N LEU A 100 19.74 -16.00 -5.18
CA LEU A 100 19.37 -16.97 -6.22
C LEU A 100 20.08 -16.69 -7.54
N GLY A 101 20.29 -15.41 -7.87
CA GLY A 101 20.98 -14.99 -9.07
C GLY A 101 20.50 -13.64 -9.60
N GLN A 102 21.26 -13.09 -10.55
CA GLN A 102 20.93 -11.80 -11.16
C GLN A 102 19.68 -11.88 -12.06
N ARG A 103 19.45 -13.05 -12.66
CA ARG A 103 18.30 -13.28 -13.52
C ARG A 103 17.01 -13.32 -12.72
N GLU A 104 16.99 -14.03 -11.61
CA GLU A 104 15.88 -14.08 -10.66
C GLU A 104 15.58 -12.71 -10.06
N LEU A 105 16.62 -11.93 -9.78
CA LEU A 105 16.48 -10.55 -9.30
C LEU A 105 15.83 -9.65 -10.37
N ALA A 106 16.18 -9.82 -11.65
CA ALA A 106 15.55 -9.08 -12.75
C ALA A 106 14.04 -9.44 -12.87
N ILE A 107 13.71 -10.74 -12.82
CA ILE A 107 12.33 -11.21 -12.81
C ILE A 107 11.56 -10.62 -11.62
N ALA A 108 12.15 -10.67 -10.41
CA ALA A 108 11.53 -10.12 -9.21
C ALA A 108 11.22 -8.62 -9.34
N ASN A 109 12.11 -7.82 -9.92
CA ASN A 109 11.89 -6.39 -10.13
C ASN A 109 10.75 -6.10 -11.12
N ILE A 110 10.67 -6.87 -12.22
CA ILE A 110 9.60 -6.73 -13.21
C ILE A 110 8.24 -7.09 -12.58
N VAL A 111 8.17 -8.25 -11.92
CA VAL A 111 6.94 -8.73 -11.26
C VAL A 111 6.50 -7.77 -10.15
N ARG A 112 7.45 -7.22 -9.37
CA ARG A 112 7.17 -6.19 -8.36
C ARG A 112 6.55 -4.95 -8.98
N SER A 113 6.96 -4.53 -10.15
CA SER A 113 6.40 -3.35 -10.80
C SER A 113 4.91 -3.55 -11.12
N ILE A 114 4.52 -4.73 -11.60
CA ILE A 114 3.11 -5.11 -11.80
C ILE A 114 2.38 -5.17 -10.47
N TYR A 115 2.97 -5.80 -9.46
CA TYR A 115 2.42 -5.91 -8.12
C TYR A 115 2.08 -4.53 -7.52
N VAL A 116 2.99 -3.55 -7.62
CA VAL A 116 2.78 -2.19 -7.11
C VAL A 116 1.60 -1.51 -7.80
N VAL A 117 1.45 -1.68 -9.11
CA VAL A 117 0.30 -1.14 -9.85
C VAL A 117 -1.02 -1.77 -9.37
N LEU A 118 -1.05 -3.09 -9.17
CA LEU A 118 -2.23 -3.78 -8.65
C LEU A 118 -2.55 -3.39 -7.20
N LEU A 119 -1.55 -3.01 -6.40
CA LEU A 119 -1.75 -2.54 -5.02
C LEU A 119 -2.42 -1.16 -4.93
N ILE A 120 -2.36 -0.32 -5.96
CA ILE A 120 -2.91 1.04 -5.90
C ILE A 120 -4.40 1.05 -5.51
N PRO A 121 -5.30 0.35 -6.20
CA PRO A 121 -6.72 0.34 -5.82
C PRO A 121 -6.96 -0.35 -4.47
N VAL A 122 -6.16 -1.36 -4.12
CA VAL A 122 -6.25 -2.04 -2.82
C VAL A 122 -5.96 -1.06 -1.68
N ASN A 123 -4.86 -0.31 -1.79
CA ASN A 123 -4.46 0.67 -0.79
C ASN A 123 -5.46 1.83 -0.69
N ALA A 124 -6.02 2.28 -1.81
CA ALA A 124 -7.04 3.31 -1.82
C ALA A 124 -8.30 2.88 -1.04
N LEU A 125 -8.76 1.64 -1.24
CA LEU A 125 -9.92 1.10 -0.54
C LEU A 125 -9.62 0.76 0.93
N ALA A 126 -8.41 0.32 1.23
CA ALA A 126 -7.95 0.06 2.59
C ALA A 126 -7.90 1.35 3.42
N THR A 127 -7.32 2.42 2.91
CA THR A 127 -7.28 3.73 3.59
C THR A 127 -8.68 4.34 3.73
N THR A 128 -9.53 4.18 2.71
CA THR A 128 -10.94 4.58 2.78
C THR A 128 -11.66 3.82 3.90
N THR A 129 -11.40 2.52 4.05
CA THR A 129 -12.00 1.71 5.13
C THR A 129 -11.60 2.23 6.50
N ASN A 130 -10.31 2.52 6.71
CA ASN A 130 -9.83 3.11 7.95
C ASN A 130 -10.59 4.40 8.30
N SER A 131 -10.70 5.33 7.35
CA SER A 131 -11.39 6.60 7.52
C SER A 131 -12.88 6.43 7.81
N LEU A 132 -13.57 5.58 7.05
CA LEU A 132 -15.02 5.36 7.21
C LEU A 132 -15.34 4.64 8.52
N VAL A 133 -14.52 3.69 8.95
CA VAL A 133 -14.68 3.00 10.25
C VAL A 133 -14.48 3.98 11.39
N SER A 134 -13.45 4.82 11.35
CA SER A 134 -13.22 5.85 12.36
C SER A 134 -14.39 6.82 12.46
N ASN A 135 -14.92 7.27 11.31
CA ASN A 135 -16.09 8.15 11.26
C ASN A 135 -17.36 7.48 11.81
N ALA A 136 -17.59 6.21 11.48
CA ALA A 136 -18.74 5.46 11.97
C ALA A 136 -18.71 5.31 13.51
N ILE A 137 -17.53 5.03 14.07
CA ILE A 137 -17.35 4.95 15.53
C ILE A 137 -17.54 6.31 16.17
N GLY A 138 -16.95 7.37 15.61
CA GLY A 138 -17.12 8.74 16.11
C GLY A 138 -18.57 9.24 16.10
N ALA A 139 -19.39 8.75 15.17
CA ALA A 139 -20.84 9.00 15.10
C ALA A 139 -21.67 8.07 16.01
N GLY A 140 -21.05 7.19 16.81
CA GLY A 140 -21.75 6.24 17.68
C GLY A 140 -22.33 5.01 16.97
N GLY A 141 -22.02 4.82 15.69
CA GLY A 141 -22.56 3.74 14.85
C GLY A 141 -21.72 2.46 14.84
N ILE A 142 -21.29 1.96 16.00
CA ILE A 142 -20.44 0.78 16.14
C ILE A 142 -21.01 -0.45 15.45
N GLN A 143 -22.33 -0.63 15.43
CA GLN A 143 -23.02 -1.74 14.78
C GLN A 143 -22.84 -1.76 13.25
N TYR A 144 -22.52 -0.63 12.65
CA TYR A 144 -22.33 -0.53 11.20
C TYR A 144 -20.90 -0.83 10.74
N VAL A 145 -19.94 -0.95 11.66
CA VAL A 145 -18.52 -1.15 11.34
C VAL A 145 -18.29 -2.44 10.56
N MET A 146 -18.76 -3.58 11.05
CA MET A 146 -18.57 -4.87 10.35
C MET A 146 -19.31 -4.95 9.00
N PRO A 147 -20.60 -4.54 8.88
CA PRO A 147 -21.25 -4.43 7.58
C PRO A 147 -20.50 -3.54 6.59
N LEU A 148 -19.95 -2.41 7.05
CA LEU A 148 -19.19 -1.48 6.24
C LEU A 148 -17.90 -2.11 5.71
N ILE A 149 -17.09 -2.73 6.58
CA ILE A 149 -15.87 -3.44 6.20
C ILE A 149 -16.19 -4.53 5.17
N ASN A 150 -17.22 -5.34 5.41
CA ASN A 150 -17.61 -6.42 4.48
C ASN A 150 -18.08 -5.88 3.12
N LYS A 151 -18.76 -4.73 3.09
CA LYS A 151 -19.21 -4.09 1.85
C LYS A 151 -18.00 -3.61 1.03
N ILE A 152 -17.04 -2.94 1.68
CA ILE A 152 -15.84 -2.43 1.00
C ILE A 152 -14.95 -3.59 0.56
N ALA A 153 -14.81 -4.65 1.38
CA ALA A 153 -14.03 -5.83 1.04
C ALA A 153 -14.57 -6.55 -0.20
N ARG A 154 -15.91 -6.71 -0.31
CA ARG A 154 -16.52 -7.26 -1.54
C ARG A 154 -16.27 -6.38 -2.74
N PHE A 155 -16.41 -5.07 -2.60
CA PHE A 155 -16.15 -4.11 -3.68
C PHE A 155 -14.69 -4.16 -4.13
N SER A 156 -13.74 -4.20 -3.18
CA SER A 156 -12.31 -4.37 -3.44
C SER A 156 -12.01 -5.66 -4.18
N PHE A 157 -12.63 -6.77 -3.76
CA PHE A 157 -12.46 -8.07 -4.40
C PHE A 157 -12.92 -8.07 -5.87
N PHE A 158 -14.09 -7.49 -6.17
CA PHE A 158 -14.59 -7.46 -7.55
C PHE A 158 -13.75 -6.55 -8.47
N ILE A 159 -13.27 -5.41 -7.96
CA ILE A 159 -12.32 -4.58 -8.71
C ILE A 159 -11.05 -5.38 -9.01
N MET A 160 -10.50 -6.04 -7.99
CA MET A 160 -9.28 -6.81 -8.16
C MET A 160 -9.49 -8.01 -9.08
N LEU A 161 -10.65 -8.67 -9.02
CA LEU A 161 -10.99 -9.76 -9.93
C LEU A 161 -10.96 -9.32 -11.40
N GLY A 162 -11.45 -8.12 -11.70
CA GLY A 162 -11.37 -7.53 -13.04
C GLY A 162 -9.92 -7.26 -13.48
N LEU A 163 -9.11 -6.65 -12.61
CA LEU A 163 -7.71 -6.32 -12.91
C LEU A 163 -6.84 -7.58 -13.05
N VAL A 164 -7.03 -8.55 -12.16
CA VAL A 164 -6.36 -9.85 -12.23
C VAL A 164 -6.79 -10.62 -13.47
N GLY A 165 -8.08 -10.58 -13.81
CA GLY A 165 -8.59 -11.18 -15.05
C GLY A 165 -7.86 -10.64 -16.29
N LEU A 166 -7.71 -9.31 -16.39
CA LEU A 166 -6.94 -8.69 -17.47
C LEU A 166 -5.46 -9.10 -17.43
N SER A 167 -4.86 -9.16 -16.24
CA SER A 167 -3.45 -9.53 -16.08
C SER A 167 -3.18 -10.99 -16.47
N VAL A 168 -4.12 -11.89 -16.20
CA VAL A 168 -4.02 -13.32 -16.54
C VAL A 168 -4.28 -13.56 -18.03
N LEU A 169 -5.18 -12.78 -18.64
CA LEU A 169 -5.48 -12.91 -20.07
C LEU A 169 -4.35 -12.36 -20.96
N PHE A 170 -3.66 -11.31 -20.51
CA PHE A 170 -2.62 -10.63 -21.29
C PHE A 170 -1.30 -10.45 -20.53
N PRO A 171 -0.70 -11.53 -19.95
CA PRO A 171 0.47 -11.39 -19.12
C PRO A 171 1.69 -10.90 -19.89
N GLN A 172 1.86 -11.39 -21.12
CA GLN A 172 2.98 -10.99 -21.98
C GLN A 172 2.92 -9.51 -22.37
N PHE A 173 1.73 -8.98 -22.63
CA PHE A 173 1.53 -7.56 -22.91
C PHE A 173 1.91 -6.70 -21.70
N LEU A 174 1.47 -7.08 -20.50
CA LEU A 174 1.83 -6.36 -19.29
C LEU A 174 3.35 -6.37 -19.02
N LEU A 175 3.98 -7.52 -19.23
CA LEU A 175 5.42 -7.68 -19.04
C LEU A 175 6.21 -6.90 -20.10
N SER A 176 5.74 -6.82 -21.35
CA SER A 176 6.39 -6.09 -22.43
C SER A 176 6.49 -4.58 -22.19
N VAL A 177 5.68 -4.02 -21.31
CA VAL A 177 5.78 -2.62 -20.87
C VAL A 177 7.06 -2.36 -20.07
N TYR A 178 7.56 -3.39 -19.37
CA TYR A 178 8.71 -3.27 -18.47
C TYR A 178 10.03 -3.79 -19.06
N THR A 179 9.97 -4.71 -20.00
CA THR A 179 11.15 -5.26 -20.64
C THR A 179 10.88 -5.66 -22.11
N SER A 180 11.88 -5.50 -22.96
CA SER A 180 11.85 -5.96 -24.35
C SER A 180 12.49 -7.35 -24.54
N GLU A 181 13.07 -7.93 -23.49
CA GLU A 181 13.75 -9.23 -23.55
C GLU A 181 12.71 -10.37 -23.48
N ALA A 182 12.50 -11.07 -24.62
CA ALA A 182 11.49 -12.12 -24.73
C ALA A 182 11.69 -13.28 -23.74
N ALA A 183 12.94 -13.61 -23.40
CA ALA A 183 13.24 -14.65 -22.44
C ALA A 183 12.77 -14.26 -21.03
N LEU A 184 13.06 -13.04 -20.58
CA LEU A 184 12.58 -12.53 -19.27
C LEU A 184 11.05 -12.44 -19.21
N ILE A 185 10.40 -12.06 -20.30
CA ILE A 185 8.94 -12.05 -20.37
C ILE A 185 8.38 -13.44 -20.09
N THR A 186 8.87 -14.45 -20.82
CA THR A 186 8.37 -15.83 -20.69
C THR A 186 8.61 -16.40 -19.29
N GLU A 187 9.79 -16.16 -18.71
CA GLU A 187 10.17 -16.65 -17.39
C GLU A 187 9.44 -15.93 -16.25
N SER A 188 8.98 -14.68 -16.48
CA SER A 188 8.23 -13.93 -15.47
C SER A 188 6.74 -14.33 -15.37
N VAL A 189 6.17 -14.95 -16.41
CA VAL A 189 4.74 -15.30 -16.45
C VAL A 189 4.28 -16.15 -15.26
N PRO A 190 4.97 -17.24 -14.85
CA PRO A 190 4.56 -18.03 -13.69
C PRO A 190 4.48 -17.20 -12.40
N SER A 191 5.47 -16.33 -12.17
CA SER A 191 5.49 -15.41 -11.02
C SER A 191 4.33 -14.42 -11.04
N VAL A 192 3.94 -13.91 -12.22
CA VAL A 192 2.75 -13.04 -12.36
C VAL A 192 1.49 -13.77 -11.95
N TYR A 193 1.30 -15.03 -12.32
CA TYR A 193 0.13 -15.80 -11.92
C TYR A 193 0.06 -16.00 -10.41
N VAL A 194 1.19 -16.27 -9.76
CA VAL A 194 1.26 -16.39 -8.29
C VAL A 194 0.86 -15.06 -7.63
N ILE A 195 1.41 -13.95 -8.12
CA ILE A 195 1.05 -12.62 -7.61
C ILE A 195 -0.43 -12.29 -7.85
N CYS A 196 -0.98 -12.65 -9.00
CA CYS A 196 -2.41 -12.48 -9.28
C CYS A 196 -3.29 -13.21 -8.25
N CYS A 197 -2.95 -14.44 -7.89
CA CYS A 197 -3.64 -15.17 -6.83
C CYS A 197 -3.49 -14.47 -5.47
N ALA A 198 -2.28 -14.00 -5.13
CA ALA A 198 -2.03 -13.27 -3.90
C ALA A 198 -2.84 -11.96 -3.82
N MET A 199 -2.97 -11.24 -4.95
CA MET A 199 -3.68 -9.96 -5.02
C MET A 199 -5.19 -10.09 -4.80
N LEU A 200 -5.81 -11.19 -5.19
CA LEU A 200 -7.22 -11.47 -4.87
C LEU A 200 -7.42 -11.56 -3.34
N ILE A 201 -6.51 -12.23 -2.64
CA ILE A 201 -6.56 -12.33 -1.19
C ILE A 201 -6.21 -10.98 -0.55
N ALA A 202 -5.17 -10.32 -1.05
CA ALA A 202 -4.71 -9.01 -0.59
C ALA A 202 -5.81 -7.95 -0.63
N SER A 203 -6.67 -7.97 -1.67
CA SER A 203 -7.76 -7.02 -1.84
C SER A 203 -8.78 -7.06 -0.69
N VAL A 204 -8.99 -8.22 -0.09
CA VAL A 204 -9.85 -8.40 1.08
C VAL A 204 -9.05 -8.19 2.38
N ALA A 205 -7.85 -8.76 2.45
CA ALA A 205 -7.01 -8.73 3.64
C ALA A 205 -6.66 -7.29 4.08
N ASN A 206 -6.22 -6.45 3.14
CA ASN A 206 -5.87 -5.06 3.45
C ASN A 206 -7.07 -4.24 3.92
N VAL A 207 -8.25 -4.44 3.34
CA VAL A 207 -9.48 -3.76 3.78
C VAL A 207 -9.85 -4.16 5.21
N VAL A 208 -9.85 -5.46 5.51
CA VAL A 208 -10.18 -5.96 6.85
C VAL A 208 -9.15 -5.51 7.88
N PHE A 209 -7.86 -5.56 7.54
CA PHE A 209 -6.77 -5.12 8.39
C PHE A 209 -6.81 -3.62 8.69
N ASN A 210 -7.03 -2.78 7.68
CA ASN A 210 -7.21 -1.34 7.87
C ASN A 210 -8.49 -1.00 8.65
N GLY A 211 -9.48 -1.88 8.64
CA GLY A 211 -10.62 -1.80 9.54
C GLY A 211 -10.22 -1.82 11.01
N ILE A 212 -9.21 -2.62 11.40
CA ILE A 212 -8.68 -2.65 12.78
C ILE A 212 -8.03 -1.30 13.13
N SER A 213 -7.20 -0.77 12.25
CA SER A 213 -6.57 0.53 12.45
C SER A 213 -7.62 1.63 12.60
N GLY A 214 -8.72 1.56 11.82
CA GLY A 214 -9.87 2.47 11.90
C GLY A 214 -10.63 2.41 13.24
N THR A 215 -10.53 1.31 13.99
CA THR A 215 -11.07 1.25 15.36
C THR A 215 -10.20 1.97 16.40
N GLY A 216 -9.09 2.59 16.01
CA GLY A 216 -8.10 3.21 16.90
C GLY A 216 -7.19 2.21 17.62
N ASN A 217 -7.32 0.90 17.36
CA ASN A 217 -6.47 -0.12 18.01
C ASN A 217 -5.22 -0.44 17.18
N THR A 218 -4.39 0.57 16.97
CA THR A 218 -3.15 0.47 16.20
C THR A 218 -2.12 -0.48 16.82
N GLN A 219 -2.15 -0.67 18.16
CA GLN A 219 -1.32 -1.65 18.85
C GLN A 219 -1.65 -3.09 18.43
N ALA A 220 -2.94 -3.41 18.34
CA ALA A 220 -3.37 -4.73 17.87
C ALA A 220 -3.01 -4.94 16.38
N ALA A 221 -3.18 -3.91 15.56
CA ALA A 221 -2.77 -3.97 14.16
C ALA A 221 -1.27 -4.26 14.04
N LEU A 222 -0.42 -3.53 14.78
CA LEU A 222 1.03 -3.78 14.82
C LEU A 222 1.36 -5.20 15.27
N LEU A 223 0.71 -5.71 16.32
CA LEU A 223 0.96 -7.06 16.82
C LEU A 223 0.63 -8.13 15.77
N LEU A 224 -0.55 -8.03 15.14
CA LEU A 224 -0.97 -8.97 14.10
C LEU A 224 -0.02 -8.94 12.90
N GLU A 225 0.39 -7.76 12.47
CA GLU A 225 1.34 -7.62 11.38
C GLU A 225 2.72 -8.15 11.75
N THR A 226 3.21 -7.86 12.96
CA THR A 226 4.52 -8.37 13.43
C THR A 226 4.57 -9.90 13.41
N ILE A 227 3.51 -10.57 13.88
CA ILE A 227 3.41 -12.03 13.82
C ILE A 227 3.47 -12.52 12.37
N THR A 228 2.73 -11.87 11.49
CA THR A 228 2.70 -12.22 10.06
C THR A 228 4.07 -12.01 9.40
N ILE A 229 4.78 -10.94 9.74
CA ILE A 229 6.12 -10.62 9.23
C ILE A 229 7.17 -11.64 9.72
N ILE A 230 7.08 -12.11 10.95
CA ILE A 230 7.98 -13.15 11.45
C ILE A 230 7.81 -14.44 10.63
N ILE A 231 6.57 -14.83 10.35
CA ILE A 231 6.28 -15.99 9.51
C ILE A 231 6.77 -15.76 8.07
N TYR A 232 6.56 -14.55 7.52
CA TYR A 232 7.07 -14.16 6.22
C TYR A 232 8.59 -14.31 6.13
N GLY A 233 9.32 -13.69 7.07
CA GLY A 233 10.78 -13.76 7.11
C GLY A 233 11.30 -15.19 7.24
N SER A 234 10.68 -16.00 8.12
CA SER A 234 11.06 -17.40 8.29
C SER A 234 10.84 -18.21 7.00
N TYR A 235 9.71 -17.98 6.32
CA TYR A 235 9.39 -18.65 5.07
C TYR A 235 10.38 -18.30 3.97
N ILE A 236 10.65 -17.01 3.74
CA ILE A 236 11.53 -16.58 2.64
C ILE A 236 12.98 -16.99 2.88
N ILE A 237 13.44 -16.99 4.14
CA ILE A 237 14.77 -17.51 4.48
C ILE A 237 14.84 -19.01 4.19
N PHE A 238 13.83 -19.77 4.57
CA PHE A 238 13.82 -21.21 4.36
C PHE A 238 13.72 -21.57 2.87
N ILE A 239 12.75 -21.00 2.14
CA ILE A 239 12.49 -21.32 0.74
C ILE A 239 13.55 -20.70 -0.19
N GLY A 240 13.87 -19.41 0.01
CA GLY A 240 14.80 -18.69 -0.86
C GLY A 240 16.27 -18.97 -0.57
N MET A 241 16.66 -19.00 0.72
CA MET A 241 18.09 -19.13 1.06
C MET A 241 18.54 -20.59 1.25
N TRP A 242 17.69 -21.45 1.87
CA TRP A 242 18.06 -22.83 2.15
C TRP A 242 17.72 -23.77 1.00
N LEU A 243 16.46 -23.76 0.54
CA LEU A 243 16.02 -24.62 -0.55
C LEU A 243 16.42 -24.11 -1.94
N LYS A 244 16.77 -22.83 -2.06
CA LYS A 244 17.05 -22.15 -3.35
C LYS A 244 15.96 -22.46 -4.39
N ALA A 245 14.72 -22.39 -3.96
CA ALA A 245 13.56 -22.66 -4.79
C ALA A 245 13.45 -21.64 -5.94
N PRO A 246 12.83 -22.00 -7.07
CA PRO A 246 12.54 -21.08 -8.16
C PRO A 246 11.79 -19.83 -7.69
N ILE A 247 11.96 -18.72 -8.41
CA ILE A 247 11.43 -17.41 -8.01
C ILE A 247 9.91 -17.39 -7.85
N GLU A 248 9.18 -18.13 -8.68
CA GLU A 248 7.73 -18.26 -8.58
C GLU A 248 7.27 -18.89 -7.25
N ILE A 249 8.06 -19.83 -6.71
CA ILE A 249 7.81 -20.42 -5.39
C ILE A 249 8.13 -19.40 -4.29
N CYS A 250 9.15 -18.58 -4.45
CA CYS A 250 9.44 -17.50 -3.50
C CYS A 250 8.27 -16.52 -3.41
N PHE A 251 7.60 -16.19 -4.51
CA PHE A 251 6.42 -15.30 -4.51
C PHE A 251 5.19 -15.90 -3.84
N THR A 252 5.10 -17.22 -3.61
CA THR A 252 3.98 -17.81 -2.86
C THR A 252 3.91 -17.30 -1.42
N ILE A 253 4.98 -16.70 -0.90
CA ILE A 253 4.98 -16.04 0.40
C ILE A 253 3.93 -14.94 0.49
N GLU A 254 3.63 -14.24 -0.60
CA GLU A 254 2.59 -13.22 -0.62
C GLU A 254 1.20 -13.82 -0.37
N ILE A 255 0.94 -15.02 -0.89
CA ILE A 255 -0.30 -15.76 -0.63
C ILE A 255 -0.39 -16.10 0.87
N VAL A 256 0.70 -16.61 1.45
CA VAL A 256 0.76 -16.95 2.88
C VAL A 256 0.58 -15.70 3.73
N TYR A 257 1.28 -14.62 3.41
CA TYR A 257 1.21 -13.34 4.12
C TYR A 257 -0.21 -12.79 4.16
N TYR A 258 -0.84 -12.61 3.01
CA TYR A 258 -2.20 -12.04 2.96
C TYR A 258 -3.26 -12.98 3.52
N SER A 259 -3.09 -14.30 3.40
CA SER A 259 -3.99 -15.27 4.03
C SER A 259 -3.93 -15.21 5.55
N LEU A 260 -2.73 -15.17 6.13
CA LEU A 260 -2.54 -15.02 7.57
C LEU A 260 -3.08 -13.68 8.07
N LEU A 261 -2.75 -12.59 7.36
CA LEU A 261 -3.23 -11.25 7.70
C LEU A 261 -4.76 -11.19 7.69
N LEU A 262 -5.41 -11.79 6.69
CA LEU A 262 -6.86 -11.86 6.59
C LEU A 262 -7.48 -12.65 7.75
N ILE A 263 -6.97 -13.86 7.99
CA ILE A 263 -7.51 -14.76 9.02
C ILE A 263 -7.37 -14.11 10.41
N THR A 264 -6.19 -13.64 10.74
CA THR A 264 -5.91 -13.05 12.06
C THR A 264 -6.71 -11.76 12.28
N SER A 265 -6.80 -10.91 11.26
CA SER A 265 -7.57 -9.65 11.32
C SER A 265 -9.07 -9.90 11.44
N TYR A 266 -9.61 -10.86 10.70
CA TYR A 266 -11.03 -11.18 10.75
C TYR A 266 -11.43 -11.80 12.09
N ILE A 267 -10.59 -12.71 12.63
CA ILE A 267 -10.79 -13.30 13.97
C ILE A 267 -10.75 -12.19 15.03
N TYR A 268 -9.79 -11.28 14.94
CA TYR A 268 -9.69 -10.15 15.85
C TYR A 268 -10.95 -9.28 15.83
N LEU A 269 -11.42 -8.85 14.68
CA LEU A 269 -12.63 -8.02 14.55
C LEU A 269 -13.89 -8.71 15.07
N LYS A 270 -13.99 -10.05 14.96
CA LYS A 270 -15.13 -10.81 15.49
C LYS A 270 -15.07 -11.07 16.99
N LYS A 271 -13.90 -11.36 17.53
CA LYS A 271 -13.76 -11.88 18.92
C LYS A 271 -13.28 -10.84 19.93
N ALA A 272 -12.52 -9.83 19.50
CA ALA A 272 -11.96 -8.84 20.41
C ALA A 272 -13.01 -7.81 20.85
N LYS A 273 -12.94 -7.40 22.12
CA LYS A 273 -13.84 -6.37 22.71
C LYS A 273 -13.38 -4.94 22.36
N TRP A 274 -13.03 -4.70 21.07
CA TRP A 274 -12.61 -3.38 20.59
C TRP A 274 -13.73 -2.32 20.72
N GLN A 275 -15.00 -2.77 20.79
CA GLN A 275 -16.19 -1.94 20.91
C GLN A 275 -16.26 -1.14 22.23
N ASN A 276 -15.57 -1.62 23.26
CA ASN A 276 -15.59 -1.00 24.60
C ASN A 276 -14.40 -0.04 24.85
N LYS A 277 -13.51 0.11 23.90
CA LYS A 277 -12.36 1.01 24.02
C LYS A 277 -12.80 2.45 23.71
N LYS A 278 -12.78 3.33 24.73
CA LYS A 278 -12.90 4.78 24.53
C LYS A 278 -11.61 5.27 23.87
N ILE A 279 -11.73 5.84 22.69
CA ILE A 279 -10.62 6.47 21.94
C ILE A 279 -10.26 7.81 22.61
#